data_1dd276b7b0b13ca3796a4f2d5ed20c89
#
_entry.id   1dd276b7b0b13ca3796a4f2d5ed20c89
#
_cell.length_a   1.000
_cell.length_b   1.000
_cell.length_c   1.000
_cell.angle_alpha   90.00
_cell.angle_beta   90.00
_cell.angle_gamma   90.00
#
_symmetry.space_group_name_H-M   'P 1'
#
loop_
_entity.id
_entity.type
_entity.pdbx_description
1 polymer ?
#
loop_
_entity_poly.entity_id
_entity_poly.type
_entity_poly.pdbx_seq_one_letter_code
_entity_poly.pdbx_strand_id
1 'polypeptide(L)'
;MDLMRKLEIPYLTLDDIFYDLTHGIQKKKLINGEVVDYFNLFELCKDRIVIFEEFYRSLASTGELYLLKEEQCIVSRDVGFEEMKYLYEERLRKKFNDSLYTWLKTNDKRNFHKCSYCEQGDVSELDHLLPQSKFPIFAVTPINLIPSCHECNLNKLDDDSMLINPYFEDTTNEHWLICNIISHSGICIAQYRLDFSNTQYTPEMKQSIRNIYENGKNSIMKRYSIWGNNKLADKITIWKEIFRNNGSKELIKMLQSENSSRKTSSKNSYESSLYEGMIKFIDSGGSI
;
A
#
# COMPACT_ATOMS: atom_id res chain seq x y z
N MET A 1 -5.83 13.02 14.45
CA MET A 1 -4.93 13.17 13.30
C MET A 1 -4.69 11.80 12.74
N ASP A 2 -5.25 11.57 11.61
CA ASP A 2 -5.69 10.30 11.07
C ASP A 2 -4.63 9.62 10.21
N LEU A 3 -4.59 8.33 10.30
CA LEU A 3 -3.46 7.53 9.88
C LEU A 3 -3.92 6.14 9.42
N MET A 4 -4.24 5.87 8.38
CA MET A 4 -3.78 5.28 7.15
C MET A 4 -4.08 6.28 6.20
N ARG A 5 -3.17 6.52 5.83
CA ARG A 5 -2.72 7.72 5.27
C ARG A 5 -3.32 7.75 3.92
N LYS A 6 -4.54 8.28 3.92
CA LYS A 6 -5.07 8.79 2.68
C LYS A 6 -3.99 9.65 2.06
N LEU A 7 -3.42 9.18 0.98
CA LEU A 7 -2.45 9.94 0.21
C LEU A 7 -3.15 11.18 -0.37
N GLU A 8 -2.40 12.23 -0.59
CA GLU A 8 -2.91 13.38 -1.34
C GLU A 8 -3.19 12.93 -2.79
N ILE A 9 -4.40 13.20 -3.28
CA ILE A 9 -4.77 12.87 -4.66
C ILE A 9 -3.79 13.59 -5.60
N PRO A 10 -3.25 12.92 -6.62
CA PRO A 10 -2.36 13.55 -7.60
C PRO A 10 -2.94 14.85 -8.17
N TYR A 11 -2.12 15.88 -8.17
CA TYR A 11 -2.52 17.23 -8.64
C TYR A 11 -2.63 17.33 -10.17
N LEU A 12 -2.09 16.36 -10.89
CA LEU A 12 -2.22 16.21 -12.34
C LEU A 12 -3.05 14.98 -12.66
N THR A 13 -3.95 15.13 -13.60
CA THR A 13 -4.70 14.03 -14.23
C THR A 13 -3.94 13.52 -15.44
N LEU A 14 -4.41 12.41 -16.00
CA LEU A 14 -3.84 11.89 -17.22
C LEU A 14 -4.04 12.85 -18.40
N ASP A 15 -5.17 13.54 -18.48
CA ASP A 15 -5.42 14.54 -19.53
C ASP A 15 -4.41 15.69 -19.48
N ASP A 16 -4.07 16.16 -18.27
CA ASP A 16 -3.07 17.23 -18.08
C ASP A 16 -1.68 16.85 -18.61
N ILE A 17 -1.30 15.59 -18.54
CA ILE A 17 0.05 15.12 -18.89
C ILE A 17 0.13 14.35 -20.22
N PHE A 18 -1.00 14.03 -20.84
CA PHE A 18 -1.04 13.08 -21.96
C PHE A 18 -0.20 13.56 -23.15
N TYR A 19 -0.35 14.84 -23.54
CA TYR A 19 0.44 15.41 -24.63
C TYR A 19 1.95 15.28 -24.34
N ASP A 20 2.36 15.66 -23.14
CA ASP A 20 3.76 15.57 -22.74
C ASP A 20 4.28 14.13 -22.65
N LEU A 21 3.43 13.17 -22.27
CA LEU A 21 3.79 11.75 -22.31
C LEU A 21 4.04 11.26 -23.73
N THR A 22 3.20 11.65 -24.68
CA THR A 22 3.22 11.11 -26.05
C THR A 22 4.07 11.90 -27.01
N HIS A 23 4.17 13.23 -26.85
CA HIS A 23 4.89 14.10 -27.75
C HIS A 23 6.38 13.75 -27.89
N GLY A 24 6.85 13.67 -29.13
CA GLY A 24 8.25 13.40 -29.50
C GLY A 24 8.65 11.93 -29.35
N ILE A 25 7.70 10.99 -29.27
CA ILE A 25 7.98 9.56 -29.38
C ILE A 25 8.42 9.21 -30.80
N GLN A 26 9.61 8.62 -30.92
CA GLN A 26 10.17 8.17 -32.22
C GLN A 26 9.92 6.68 -32.49
N LYS A 27 9.39 5.94 -31.52
CA LYS A 27 9.14 4.50 -31.63
C LYS A 27 8.01 4.23 -32.62
N LYS A 28 8.19 3.19 -33.43
CA LYS A 28 7.25 2.77 -34.46
C LYS A 28 6.98 1.27 -34.34
N LYS A 29 5.85 0.83 -34.87
CA LYS A 29 5.53 -0.59 -35.04
C LYS A 29 4.89 -0.86 -36.40
N LEU A 30 4.96 -2.10 -36.83
CA LEU A 30 4.32 -2.57 -38.06
C LEU A 30 2.90 -3.08 -37.72
N ILE A 31 1.89 -2.51 -38.37
CA ILE A 31 0.49 -2.91 -38.24
C ILE A 31 -0.05 -3.17 -39.64
N ASN A 32 -0.49 -4.38 -39.93
CA ASN A 32 -1.05 -4.79 -41.23
C ASN A 32 -0.16 -4.43 -42.44
N GLY A 33 1.17 -4.42 -42.26
CA GLY A 33 2.15 -4.08 -43.32
C GLY A 33 2.48 -2.59 -43.40
N GLU A 34 1.87 -1.74 -42.62
CA GLU A 34 2.15 -0.30 -42.54
C GLU A 34 2.95 0.05 -41.30
N VAL A 35 3.88 1.00 -41.44
CA VAL A 35 4.67 1.52 -40.32
C VAL A 35 3.92 2.66 -39.66
N VAL A 36 3.48 2.45 -38.42
CA VAL A 36 2.76 3.46 -37.62
C VAL A 36 3.63 3.87 -36.45
N ASP A 37 3.70 5.18 -36.17
CA ASP A 37 4.41 5.67 -34.99
C ASP A 37 3.51 5.61 -33.72
N TYR A 38 4.16 5.47 -32.57
CA TYR A 38 3.47 5.35 -31.29
C TYR A 38 2.73 6.64 -30.91
N PHE A 39 3.18 7.81 -31.34
CA PHE A 39 2.49 9.06 -31.08
C PHE A 39 1.07 9.02 -31.67
N ASN A 40 0.94 8.67 -32.96
CA ASN A 40 -0.36 8.58 -33.62
C ASN A 40 -1.25 7.50 -32.99
N LEU A 41 -0.67 6.36 -32.60
CA LEU A 41 -1.43 5.29 -31.92
C LEU A 41 -2.02 5.77 -30.59
N PHE A 42 -1.25 6.48 -29.80
CA PHE A 42 -1.73 7.01 -28.51
C PHE A 42 -2.74 8.13 -28.69
N GLU A 43 -2.55 9.04 -29.64
CA GLU A 43 -3.51 10.10 -29.95
C GLU A 43 -4.88 9.53 -30.34
N LEU A 44 -4.93 8.45 -31.12
CA LEU A 44 -6.18 7.74 -31.46
C LEU A 44 -6.87 7.10 -30.25
N CYS A 45 -6.13 6.83 -29.17
CA CYS A 45 -6.67 6.21 -27.95
C CYS A 45 -6.88 7.21 -26.82
N LYS A 46 -6.47 8.47 -26.97
CA LYS A 46 -6.46 9.48 -25.91
C LYS A 46 -7.79 9.55 -25.17
N ASP A 47 -8.87 9.84 -25.88
CA ASP A 47 -10.18 10.04 -25.27
C ASP A 47 -10.62 8.83 -24.45
N ARG A 48 -10.37 7.62 -24.98
CA ARG A 48 -10.68 6.41 -24.25
C ARG A 48 -9.87 6.27 -22.97
N ILE A 49 -8.56 6.51 -23.01
CA ILE A 49 -7.67 6.38 -21.85
C ILE A 49 -8.07 7.40 -20.77
N VAL A 50 -8.36 8.64 -21.15
CA VAL A 50 -8.80 9.72 -20.24
C VAL A 50 -10.16 9.39 -19.60
N ILE A 51 -11.14 8.97 -20.39
CA ILE A 51 -12.47 8.57 -19.89
C ILE A 51 -12.33 7.40 -18.88
N PHE A 52 -11.42 6.46 -19.13
CA PHE A 52 -11.19 5.35 -18.20
C PHE A 52 -10.53 5.79 -16.89
N GLU A 53 -9.70 6.85 -16.87
CA GLU A 53 -9.23 7.43 -15.61
C GLU A 53 -10.39 8.00 -14.79
N GLU A 54 -11.34 8.69 -15.41
CA GLU A 54 -12.52 9.22 -14.72
C GLU A 54 -13.39 8.08 -14.18
N PHE A 55 -13.58 7.02 -14.96
CA PHE A 55 -14.30 5.82 -14.52
C PHE A 55 -13.59 5.14 -13.35
N TYR A 56 -12.27 4.95 -13.43
CA TYR A 56 -11.45 4.46 -12.33
C TYR A 56 -11.63 5.32 -11.08
N ARG A 57 -11.53 6.63 -11.20
CA ARG A 57 -11.68 7.59 -10.10
C ARG A 57 -13.06 7.46 -9.43
N SER A 58 -14.10 7.33 -10.21
CA SER A 58 -15.47 7.11 -9.70
C SER A 58 -15.55 5.84 -8.85
N LEU A 59 -15.11 4.71 -9.38
CA LEU A 59 -15.13 3.42 -8.65
C LEU A 59 -14.19 3.40 -7.44
N ALA A 60 -13.00 3.99 -7.56
CA ALA A 60 -12.07 4.09 -6.43
C ALA A 60 -12.64 4.94 -5.28
N SER A 61 -13.37 6.00 -5.60
CA SER A 61 -13.98 6.89 -4.59
C SER A 61 -15.09 6.23 -3.78
N THR A 62 -15.69 5.16 -4.30
CA THR A 62 -16.77 4.38 -3.66
C THR A 62 -16.29 3.01 -3.15
N GLY A 63 -14.99 2.67 -3.32
CA GLY A 63 -14.45 1.36 -2.94
C GLY A 63 -14.89 0.22 -3.86
N GLU A 64 -15.27 0.53 -5.09
CA GLU A 64 -15.88 -0.41 -6.04
C GLU A 64 -14.93 -0.82 -7.18
N LEU A 65 -13.62 -0.66 -7.04
CA LEU A 65 -12.64 -1.07 -8.05
C LEU A 65 -12.76 -2.55 -8.44
N TYR A 66 -13.28 -3.41 -7.57
CA TYR A 66 -13.55 -4.82 -7.84
C TYR A 66 -14.58 -5.07 -8.94
N LEU A 67 -15.34 -4.05 -9.33
CA LEU A 67 -16.29 -4.13 -10.46
C LEU A 67 -15.59 -4.04 -11.82
N LEU A 68 -14.36 -3.53 -11.88
CA LEU A 68 -13.59 -3.50 -13.13
C LEU A 68 -13.24 -4.91 -13.59
N LYS A 69 -13.48 -5.16 -14.87
CA LYS A 69 -13.13 -6.43 -15.52
C LYS A 69 -12.08 -6.18 -16.59
N GLU A 70 -11.11 -7.07 -16.67
CA GLU A 70 -9.99 -6.98 -17.62
C GLU A 70 -10.48 -6.80 -19.07
N GLU A 71 -11.52 -7.54 -19.47
CA GLU A 71 -12.08 -7.51 -20.83
C GLU A 71 -12.69 -6.15 -21.20
N GLN A 72 -13.08 -5.35 -20.22
CA GLN A 72 -13.62 -4.00 -20.41
C GLN A 72 -12.53 -2.96 -20.55
N CYS A 73 -11.34 -3.24 -19.99
CA CYS A 73 -10.21 -2.34 -19.84
C CYS A 73 -9.19 -2.42 -20.99
N ILE A 74 -9.61 -2.87 -22.15
CA ILE A 74 -8.79 -2.92 -23.37
C ILE A 74 -8.60 -1.51 -23.91
N VAL A 75 -7.35 -1.12 -24.22
CA VAL A 75 -7.07 0.22 -24.80
C VAL A 75 -7.59 0.28 -26.22
N SER A 76 -7.05 -0.54 -27.11
CA SER A 76 -7.53 -0.71 -28.48
C SER A 76 -7.00 -2.03 -29.06
N ARG A 77 -7.34 -2.31 -30.33
CA ARG A 77 -6.78 -3.46 -31.03
C ARG A 77 -5.25 -3.36 -31.21
N ASP A 78 -4.74 -2.15 -31.39
CA ASP A 78 -3.36 -1.90 -31.80
C ASP A 78 -2.50 -1.34 -30.65
N VAL A 79 -3.11 -0.98 -29.53
CA VAL A 79 -2.45 -0.51 -28.29
C VAL A 79 -2.83 -1.43 -27.15
N GLY A 80 -1.86 -2.14 -26.60
CA GLY A 80 -2.05 -3.08 -25.50
C GLY A 80 -0.97 -2.91 -24.42
N PHE A 81 -0.65 -4.02 -23.75
CA PHE A 81 0.30 -4.04 -22.64
C PHE A 81 1.67 -3.46 -23.03
N GLU A 82 2.26 -3.88 -24.16
CA GLU A 82 3.62 -3.48 -24.55
C GLU A 82 3.73 -1.98 -24.84
N GLU A 83 2.72 -1.40 -25.48
CA GLU A 83 2.67 0.03 -25.78
C GLU A 83 2.46 0.85 -24.49
N MET A 84 1.55 0.44 -23.64
CA MET A 84 1.27 1.14 -22.37
C MET A 84 2.42 1.00 -21.38
N LYS A 85 3.08 -0.18 -21.33
CA LYS A 85 4.31 -0.39 -20.57
C LYS A 85 5.44 0.54 -21.06
N TYR A 86 5.61 0.69 -22.38
CA TYR A 86 6.57 1.64 -22.93
C TYR A 86 6.24 3.07 -22.48
N LEU A 87 4.96 3.46 -22.50
CA LEU A 87 4.53 4.79 -22.07
C LEU A 87 4.86 5.02 -20.59
N TYR A 88 4.71 4.02 -19.74
CA TYR A 88 5.08 4.09 -18.33
C TYR A 88 6.60 4.14 -18.13
N GLU A 89 7.35 3.16 -18.65
CA GLU A 89 8.78 3.00 -18.34
C GLU A 89 9.65 4.08 -19.01
N GLU A 90 9.38 4.37 -20.29
CA GLU A 90 10.23 5.25 -21.09
C GLU A 90 9.78 6.71 -21.03
N ARG A 91 8.51 6.97 -20.69
CA ARG A 91 7.96 8.30 -20.70
C ARG A 91 7.63 8.78 -19.28
N LEU A 92 6.64 8.20 -18.60
CA LEU A 92 6.25 8.66 -17.27
C LEU A 92 7.43 8.57 -16.27
N ARG A 93 8.03 7.40 -16.16
CA ARG A 93 9.12 7.15 -15.21
C ARG A 93 10.39 7.96 -15.51
N LYS A 94 10.76 8.12 -16.78
CA LYS A 94 12.00 8.82 -17.17
C LYS A 94 11.79 10.32 -17.36
N LYS A 95 10.78 10.71 -18.14
CA LYS A 95 10.56 12.13 -18.51
C LYS A 95 9.98 12.96 -17.36
N PHE A 96 9.12 12.34 -16.53
CA PHE A 96 8.51 12.99 -15.37
C PHE A 96 9.18 12.61 -14.05
N ASN A 97 10.41 12.07 -14.09
CA ASN A 97 11.13 11.64 -12.88
C ASN A 97 11.28 12.79 -11.87
N ASP A 98 11.64 13.98 -12.32
CA ASP A 98 11.88 15.14 -11.45
C ASP A 98 10.61 15.96 -11.13
N SER A 99 9.45 15.49 -11.54
CA SER A 99 8.16 16.15 -11.32
C SER A 99 7.13 15.18 -10.75
N LEU A 100 6.15 14.77 -11.57
CA LEU A 100 5.03 13.93 -11.12
C LEU A 100 5.48 12.58 -10.53
N TYR A 101 6.45 11.89 -11.14
CA TYR A 101 6.90 10.58 -10.65
C TYR A 101 7.53 10.68 -9.26
N THR A 102 8.41 11.66 -9.05
CA THR A 102 8.99 11.93 -7.72
C THR A 102 7.94 12.41 -6.74
N TRP A 103 7.02 13.29 -7.17
CA TRP A 103 5.93 13.72 -6.32
C TRP A 103 5.06 12.55 -5.84
N LEU A 104 4.68 11.63 -6.74
CA LEU A 104 3.92 10.43 -6.37
C LEU A 104 4.66 9.58 -5.33
N LYS A 105 5.98 9.42 -5.47
CA LYS A 105 6.81 8.67 -4.50
C LYS A 105 6.96 9.37 -3.15
N THR A 106 6.87 10.68 -3.11
CA THR A 106 7.13 11.48 -1.92
C THR A 106 5.89 12.13 -1.33
N ASN A 107 4.73 11.80 -1.85
CA ASN A 107 3.42 12.41 -1.58
C ASN A 107 2.98 12.34 -0.10
N ASP A 108 3.49 11.39 0.66
CA ASP A 108 3.14 11.27 2.07
C ASP A 108 4.08 12.08 2.96
N LYS A 109 3.77 13.36 3.18
CA LYS A 109 4.51 14.26 4.06
C LYS A 109 4.55 13.81 5.53
N ARG A 110 3.60 12.98 5.97
CA ARG A 110 3.50 12.50 7.36
C ARG A 110 4.33 11.24 7.59
N ASN A 111 4.56 10.47 6.53
CA ASN A 111 5.17 9.15 6.62
C ASN A 111 6.65 9.11 6.26
N PHE A 112 7.27 10.25 6.02
CA PHE A 112 8.68 10.30 5.65
C PHE A 112 9.03 9.31 4.52
N HIS A 113 8.18 9.23 3.50
CA HIS A 113 8.34 8.34 2.34
C HIS A 113 8.27 6.84 2.69
N LYS A 114 7.45 6.47 3.64
CA LYS A 114 7.20 5.06 3.97
C LYS A 114 6.18 4.43 3.03
N CYS A 115 6.38 3.15 2.77
CA CYS A 115 5.53 2.32 1.91
C CYS A 115 4.07 2.37 2.34
N SER A 116 3.15 2.62 1.39
CA SER A 116 1.72 2.70 1.65
C SER A 116 1.09 1.38 2.12
N TYR A 117 1.74 0.25 1.86
CA TYR A 117 1.24 -1.07 2.28
C TYR A 117 1.72 -1.47 3.67
N CYS A 118 3.02 -1.46 3.92
CA CYS A 118 3.57 -1.97 5.18
C CYS A 118 3.97 -0.90 6.18
N GLU A 119 3.96 0.38 5.80
CA GLU A 119 4.33 1.55 6.62
C GLU A 119 5.76 1.51 7.22
N GLN A 120 6.59 0.53 6.83
CA GLN A 120 7.92 0.33 7.38
C GLN A 120 9.04 0.52 6.36
N GLY A 121 8.92 -0.13 5.21
CA GLY A 121 9.90 -0.01 4.13
C GLY A 121 9.90 1.39 3.51
N ASP A 122 11.06 1.85 3.06
CA ASP A 122 11.17 3.12 2.35
C ASP A 122 10.58 2.97 0.93
N VAL A 123 9.89 4.01 0.47
CA VAL A 123 9.36 4.03 -0.89
C VAL A 123 10.50 4.02 -1.88
N SER A 124 10.56 3.00 -2.72
CA SER A 124 11.52 2.86 -3.81
C SER A 124 10.85 2.83 -5.18
N GLU A 125 9.59 2.43 -5.25
CA GLU A 125 8.85 2.15 -6.47
C GLU A 125 7.43 2.75 -6.42
N LEU A 126 6.79 2.82 -7.58
CA LEU A 126 5.35 3.00 -7.72
C LEU A 126 4.76 1.68 -8.18
N ASP A 127 3.90 1.10 -7.35
CA ASP A 127 3.14 -0.10 -7.68
C ASP A 127 1.88 0.26 -8.46
N HIS A 128 1.51 -0.55 -9.44
CA HIS A 128 0.23 -0.44 -10.11
C HIS A 128 -0.84 -1.16 -9.29
N LEU A 129 -1.77 -0.43 -8.66
CA LEU A 129 -2.83 -1.05 -7.86
C LEU A 129 -3.62 -2.07 -8.68
N LEU A 130 -4.10 -1.69 -9.84
CA LEU A 130 -4.52 -2.61 -10.90
C LEU A 130 -3.32 -2.93 -11.78
N PRO A 131 -2.87 -4.22 -11.82
CA PRO A 131 -1.65 -4.61 -12.52
C PRO A 131 -1.67 -4.22 -14.01
N GLN A 132 -0.59 -3.62 -14.50
CA GLN A 132 -0.51 -3.17 -15.89
C GLN A 132 -0.59 -4.32 -16.91
N SER A 133 -0.25 -5.55 -16.51
CA SER A 133 -0.37 -6.75 -17.35
C SER A 133 -1.82 -7.12 -17.65
N LYS A 134 -2.73 -6.91 -16.69
CA LYS A 134 -4.16 -7.17 -16.80
C LYS A 134 -4.95 -5.91 -17.20
N PHE A 135 -4.55 -4.76 -16.73
CA PHE A 135 -5.24 -3.49 -16.91
C PHE A 135 -4.33 -2.43 -17.56
N PRO A 136 -3.82 -2.68 -18.78
CA PRO A 136 -2.84 -1.78 -19.42
C PRO A 136 -3.34 -0.34 -19.59
N ILE A 137 -4.65 -0.13 -19.73
CA ILE A 137 -5.25 1.21 -19.86
C ILE A 137 -4.91 2.14 -18.68
N PHE A 138 -4.65 1.57 -17.49
CA PHE A 138 -4.30 2.32 -16.27
C PHE A 138 -2.80 2.38 -15.98
N ALA A 139 -1.94 1.93 -16.92
CA ALA A 139 -0.50 1.87 -16.68
C ALA A 139 0.15 3.23 -16.38
N VAL A 140 -0.41 4.32 -16.91
CA VAL A 140 0.08 5.70 -16.70
C VAL A 140 -0.90 6.59 -15.91
N THR A 141 -1.94 5.99 -15.35
CA THR A 141 -2.97 6.71 -14.56
C THR A 141 -2.41 7.04 -13.17
N PRO A 142 -2.23 8.32 -12.81
CA PRO A 142 -1.55 8.70 -11.56
C PRO A 142 -2.19 8.10 -10.30
N ILE A 143 -3.52 8.02 -10.24
CA ILE A 143 -4.26 7.44 -9.10
C ILE A 143 -4.22 5.91 -9.03
N ASN A 144 -3.64 5.23 -10.03
CA ASN A 144 -3.36 3.80 -10.00
C ASN A 144 -1.93 3.49 -9.52
N LEU A 145 -1.08 4.52 -9.34
CA LEU A 145 0.33 4.39 -9.00
C LEU A 145 0.53 4.64 -7.50
N ILE A 146 0.80 3.58 -6.74
CA ILE A 146 0.87 3.60 -5.28
C ILE A 146 2.33 3.60 -4.81
N PRO A 147 2.77 4.57 -3.98
CA PRO A 147 4.11 4.57 -3.40
C PRO A 147 4.35 3.31 -2.57
N SER A 148 5.32 2.50 -2.95
CA SER A 148 5.61 1.22 -2.30
C SER A 148 7.09 0.95 -2.14
N CYS A 149 7.43 0.09 -1.17
CA CYS A 149 8.76 -0.51 -1.11
C CYS A 149 8.85 -1.69 -2.07
N HIS A 150 10.08 -2.00 -2.49
CA HIS A 150 10.34 -3.12 -3.40
C HIS A 150 9.74 -4.44 -2.92
N GLU A 151 9.84 -4.76 -1.63
CA GLU A 151 9.32 -6.02 -1.09
C GLU A 151 7.79 -6.14 -1.17
N CYS A 152 7.07 -5.04 -0.93
CA CYS A 152 5.61 -5.06 -1.06
C CYS A 152 5.19 -5.18 -2.52
N ASN A 153 5.83 -4.42 -3.42
CA ASN A 153 5.58 -4.49 -4.85
C ASN A 153 5.88 -5.89 -5.41
N LEU A 154 7.04 -6.45 -5.06
CA LEU A 154 7.41 -7.81 -5.48
C LEU A 154 6.47 -8.89 -4.92
N ASN A 155 5.94 -8.71 -3.69
CA ASN A 155 5.02 -9.68 -3.10
C ASN A 155 3.62 -9.62 -3.74
N LYS A 156 3.20 -8.46 -4.23
CA LYS A 156 1.92 -8.25 -4.90
C LYS A 156 1.93 -8.77 -6.35
N LEU A 157 2.97 -8.46 -7.13
CA LEU A 157 3.08 -8.81 -8.57
C LEU A 157 1.79 -8.46 -9.34
N ASP A 158 1.22 -9.45 -10.02
CA ASP A 158 -0.01 -9.32 -10.82
C ASP A 158 -1.31 -9.63 -10.02
N ASP A 159 -1.25 -9.54 -8.68
CA ASP A 159 -2.44 -9.70 -7.83
C ASP A 159 -3.36 -8.48 -7.96
N ASP A 160 -4.54 -8.68 -8.50
CA ASP A 160 -5.61 -7.68 -8.66
C ASP A 160 -6.69 -7.77 -7.57
N SER A 161 -6.43 -8.51 -6.50
CA SER A 161 -7.35 -8.64 -5.36
C SER A 161 -7.04 -7.66 -4.21
N MET A 162 -5.92 -6.92 -4.29
CA MET A 162 -5.50 -5.94 -3.30
C MET A 162 -6.03 -4.54 -3.66
N LEU A 163 -7.33 -4.31 -3.51
CA LEU A 163 -8.04 -3.19 -4.13
C LEU A 163 -8.29 -1.99 -3.21
N ILE A 164 -7.55 -1.82 -2.12
CA ILE A 164 -7.62 -0.59 -1.32
C ILE A 164 -6.75 0.47 -1.98
N ASN A 165 -7.41 1.53 -2.46
CA ASN A 165 -6.70 2.65 -3.05
C ASN A 165 -6.45 3.74 -1.99
N PRO A 166 -5.20 3.95 -1.54
CA PRO A 166 -4.90 4.87 -0.45
C PRO A 166 -5.14 6.35 -0.79
N TYR A 167 -5.41 6.70 -2.03
CA TYR A 167 -5.86 8.05 -2.39
C TYR A 167 -7.32 8.31 -2.00
N PHE A 168 -8.14 7.27 -1.88
CA PHE A 168 -9.58 7.37 -1.66
C PHE A 168 -10.04 6.72 -0.37
N GLU A 169 -9.44 5.62 0.03
CA GLU A 169 -9.86 4.79 1.16
C GLU A 169 -8.91 4.94 2.35
N ASP A 170 -9.50 5.03 3.54
CA ASP A 170 -8.78 5.09 4.81
C ASP A 170 -9.12 3.86 5.66
N THR A 171 -8.14 2.98 5.88
CA THR A 171 -8.31 1.77 6.70
C THR A 171 -7.79 1.92 8.12
N THR A 172 -7.42 3.12 8.56
CA THR A 172 -6.84 3.38 9.89
C THR A 172 -7.77 3.93 10.92
N ASN A 173 -8.93 4.35 10.48
CA ASN A 173 -9.93 4.85 11.40
C ASN A 173 -10.32 3.80 12.44
N GLU A 174 -10.16 2.52 12.13
CA GLU A 174 -10.51 1.40 12.98
C GLU A 174 -9.29 0.52 13.29
N HIS A 175 -9.31 -0.15 14.44
CA HIS A 175 -8.21 -0.99 14.90
C HIS A 175 -8.52 -2.45 14.58
N TRP A 176 -7.74 -3.04 13.69
CA TRP A 176 -7.90 -4.41 13.18
C TRP A 176 -6.62 -5.26 13.23
N LEU A 177 -5.48 -4.68 13.54
CA LEU A 177 -4.23 -5.43 13.72
C LEU A 177 -4.02 -5.73 15.20
N ILE A 178 -4.06 -6.99 15.58
CA ILE A 178 -3.93 -7.43 16.96
C ILE A 178 -2.64 -8.23 17.12
N CYS A 179 -1.92 -7.96 18.22
CA CYS A 179 -0.80 -8.77 18.66
C CYS A 179 -1.17 -9.48 19.96
N ASN A 180 -1.01 -10.79 20.00
CA ASN A 180 -1.10 -11.59 21.21
C ASN A 180 0.30 -11.97 21.67
N ILE A 181 0.57 -11.86 22.98
CA ILE A 181 1.81 -12.34 23.58
C ILE A 181 1.56 -13.72 24.14
N ILE A 182 2.37 -14.67 23.71
CA ILE A 182 2.41 -16.02 24.27
C ILE A 182 3.70 -16.14 25.05
N SER A 183 3.60 -16.61 26.31
CA SER A 183 4.78 -16.90 27.14
C SER A 183 4.87 -18.42 27.40
N HIS A 184 6.04 -18.98 27.12
CA HIS A 184 6.34 -20.35 27.45
C HIS A 184 7.75 -20.43 28.05
N SER A 185 7.87 -20.97 29.26
CA SER A 185 9.14 -21.13 30.01
C SER A 185 9.93 -19.81 30.09
N GLY A 186 9.23 -18.66 30.27
CA GLY A 186 9.85 -17.33 30.40
C GLY A 186 10.28 -16.69 29.08
N ILE A 187 9.95 -17.32 27.94
CA ILE A 187 10.18 -16.77 26.62
C ILE A 187 8.85 -16.22 26.10
N CYS A 188 8.81 -14.92 25.80
CA CYS A 188 7.65 -14.26 25.21
C CYS A 188 7.79 -14.20 23.69
N ILE A 189 6.70 -14.52 23.00
CA ILE A 189 6.60 -14.49 21.53
C ILE A 189 5.39 -13.64 21.15
N ALA A 190 5.59 -12.71 20.22
CA ALA A 190 4.55 -11.88 19.62
C ALA A 190 3.93 -12.60 18.41
N GLN A 191 2.62 -12.78 18.43
CA GLN A 191 1.83 -13.34 17.34
C GLN A 191 0.82 -12.32 16.84
N TYR A 192 0.89 -12.00 15.56
CA TYR A 192 0.01 -11.02 14.90
C TYR A 192 -1.13 -11.72 14.19
N ARG A 193 -2.31 -11.09 14.21
CA ARG A 193 -3.49 -11.53 13.48
C ARG A 193 -4.35 -10.34 13.07
N LEU A 194 -5.17 -10.53 12.06
CA LEU A 194 -6.23 -9.60 11.71
C LEU A 194 -7.49 -9.92 12.53
N ASP A 195 -8.13 -8.88 13.06
CA ASP A 195 -9.37 -8.99 13.82
C ASP A 195 -10.32 -7.85 13.46
N PHE A 196 -11.38 -8.18 12.77
CA PHE A 196 -12.37 -7.23 12.30
C PHE A 196 -13.66 -7.22 13.13
N SER A 197 -13.67 -7.87 14.30
CA SER A 197 -14.86 -8.00 15.16
C SER A 197 -15.47 -6.67 15.59
N ASN A 198 -14.63 -5.66 15.75
CA ASN A 198 -15.04 -4.32 16.20
C ASN A 198 -14.93 -3.27 15.06
N THR A 199 -14.99 -3.70 13.80
CA THR A 199 -14.91 -2.78 12.66
C THR A 199 -16.23 -2.69 11.92
N GLN A 200 -16.49 -1.51 11.35
CA GLN A 200 -17.65 -1.24 10.48
C GLN A 200 -17.33 -1.44 8.98
N TYR A 201 -16.16 -1.99 8.66
CA TYR A 201 -15.76 -2.24 7.27
C TYR A 201 -16.68 -3.23 6.56
N THR A 202 -16.92 -2.97 5.27
CA THR A 202 -17.64 -3.90 4.40
C THR A 202 -16.90 -5.24 4.26
N PRO A 203 -17.59 -6.32 3.87
CA PRO A 203 -16.94 -7.60 3.60
C PRO A 203 -15.81 -7.49 2.56
N GLU A 204 -16.01 -6.67 1.52
CA GLU A 204 -15.06 -6.42 0.43
C GLU A 204 -13.80 -5.74 0.97
N MET A 205 -13.94 -4.69 1.78
CA MET A 205 -12.80 -4.01 2.40
C MET A 205 -12.04 -4.94 3.34
N LYS A 206 -12.74 -5.73 4.17
CA LYS A 206 -12.10 -6.75 5.03
C LYS A 206 -11.31 -7.77 4.21
N GLN A 207 -11.86 -8.21 3.09
CA GLN A 207 -11.16 -9.13 2.20
C GLN A 207 -9.94 -8.49 1.55
N SER A 208 -10.05 -7.24 1.09
CA SER A 208 -8.91 -6.51 0.52
C SER A 208 -7.78 -6.30 1.54
N ILE A 209 -8.11 -5.98 2.81
CA ILE A 209 -7.11 -5.92 3.88
C ILE A 209 -6.43 -7.29 4.08
N ARG A 210 -7.19 -8.40 4.10
CA ARG A 210 -6.60 -9.74 4.19
C ARG A 210 -5.65 -10.00 3.04
N ASN A 211 -6.06 -9.71 1.82
CA ASN A 211 -5.24 -9.91 0.62
C ASN A 211 -3.91 -9.13 0.71
N ILE A 212 -3.94 -7.87 1.16
CA ILE A 212 -2.74 -7.05 1.33
C ILE A 212 -1.80 -7.62 2.40
N TYR A 213 -2.35 -8.05 3.54
CA TYR A 213 -1.54 -8.40 4.71
C TYR A 213 -1.15 -9.87 4.80
N GLU A 214 -1.99 -10.80 4.33
CA GLU A 214 -1.82 -12.24 4.51
C GLU A 214 -1.32 -12.95 3.25
N ASN A 215 -1.55 -12.40 2.04
CA ASN A 215 -1.16 -13.06 0.79
C ASN A 215 0.35 -13.02 0.54
N GLY A 216 0.80 -14.03 -0.21
CA GLY A 216 2.16 -14.17 -0.69
C GLY A 216 3.14 -14.82 0.28
N LYS A 217 4.30 -15.23 -0.26
CA LYS A 217 5.34 -15.92 0.50
C LYS A 217 5.97 -15.05 1.57
N ASN A 218 6.09 -13.76 1.29
CA ASN A 218 6.66 -12.74 2.19
C ASN A 218 5.59 -11.73 2.60
N SER A 219 4.43 -12.22 3.05
CA SER A 219 3.29 -11.39 3.44
C SER A 219 3.67 -10.35 4.51
N ILE A 220 2.94 -9.25 4.56
CA ILE A 220 3.17 -8.20 5.57
C ILE A 220 3.04 -8.78 6.99
N MET A 221 2.10 -9.69 7.23
CA MET A 221 1.92 -10.36 8.52
C MET A 221 3.14 -11.16 8.95
N LYS A 222 3.80 -11.87 8.03
CA LYS A 222 5.06 -12.58 8.35
C LYS A 222 6.17 -11.60 8.72
N ARG A 223 6.31 -10.52 7.97
CA ARG A 223 7.29 -9.47 8.26
C ARG A 223 6.99 -8.78 9.59
N TYR A 224 5.73 -8.48 9.88
CA TYR A 224 5.32 -7.93 11.18
C TYR A 224 5.67 -8.86 12.34
N SER A 225 5.48 -10.18 12.16
CA SER A 225 5.88 -11.16 13.17
C SER A 225 7.39 -11.16 13.40
N ILE A 226 8.19 -11.06 12.35
CA ILE A 226 9.66 -10.97 12.47
C ILE A 226 10.07 -9.65 13.17
N TRP A 227 9.58 -8.51 12.70
CA TRP A 227 9.94 -7.21 13.27
C TRP A 227 9.45 -7.05 14.71
N GLY A 228 8.24 -7.51 15.00
CA GLY A 228 7.69 -7.47 16.35
C GLY A 228 8.46 -8.34 17.34
N ASN A 229 8.88 -9.55 16.93
CA ASN A 229 9.69 -10.41 17.80
C ASN A 229 11.12 -9.87 17.97
N ASN A 230 11.72 -9.27 16.96
CA ASN A 230 13.00 -8.59 17.12
C ASN A 230 12.87 -7.42 18.11
N LYS A 231 11.83 -6.59 17.97
CA LYS A 231 11.55 -5.49 18.90
C LYS A 231 11.29 -5.98 20.32
N LEU A 232 10.56 -7.08 20.47
CA LEU A 232 10.31 -7.72 21.77
C LEU A 232 11.63 -8.19 22.39
N ALA A 233 12.48 -8.87 21.62
CA ALA A 233 13.80 -9.30 22.08
C ALA A 233 14.68 -8.14 22.57
N ASP A 234 14.69 -7.02 21.85
CA ASP A 234 15.44 -5.82 22.21
C ASP A 234 14.96 -5.18 23.53
N LYS A 235 13.65 -5.26 23.79
CA LYS A 235 13.03 -4.57 24.93
C LYS A 235 12.81 -5.45 26.16
N ILE A 236 12.72 -6.76 25.98
CA ILE A 236 12.25 -7.69 27.03
C ILE A 236 13.10 -7.65 28.32
N THR A 237 14.40 -7.46 28.20
CA THR A 237 15.31 -7.40 29.37
C THR A 237 14.97 -6.21 30.26
N ILE A 238 14.81 -5.02 29.68
CA ILE A 238 14.44 -3.80 30.41
C ILE A 238 13.03 -3.94 30.98
N TRP A 239 12.09 -4.50 30.25
CA TRP A 239 10.73 -4.71 30.74
C TRP A 239 10.66 -5.70 31.92
N LYS A 240 11.46 -6.78 31.90
CA LYS A 240 11.63 -7.70 33.03
C LYS A 240 12.18 -7.02 34.27
N GLU A 241 13.17 -6.15 34.09
CA GLU A 241 13.76 -5.41 35.19
C GLU A 241 12.75 -4.46 35.84
N ILE A 242 12.02 -3.68 35.04
CA ILE A 242 10.98 -2.78 35.53
C ILE A 242 9.87 -3.59 36.21
N PHE A 243 9.43 -4.70 35.62
CA PHE A 243 8.39 -5.55 36.19
C PHE A 243 8.80 -6.07 37.56
N ARG A 244 10.05 -6.55 37.74
CA ARG A 244 10.57 -7.07 39.00
C ARG A 244 10.73 -5.99 40.07
N ASN A 245 11.24 -4.83 39.68
CA ASN A 245 11.62 -3.76 40.62
C ASN A 245 10.43 -2.85 40.98
N ASN A 246 9.53 -2.59 40.04
CA ASN A 246 8.48 -1.58 40.17
C ASN A 246 7.05 -2.17 40.04
N GLY A 247 6.94 -3.44 39.63
CA GLY A 247 5.69 -4.14 39.48
C GLY A 247 4.96 -3.91 38.14
N SER A 248 3.89 -4.66 37.94
CA SER A 248 3.12 -4.67 36.69
C SER A 248 2.52 -3.29 36.32
N LYS A 249 2.01 -2.56 37.32
CA LYS A 249 1.36 -1.25 37.10
C LYS A 249 2.32 -0.21 36.47
N GLU A 250 3.54 -0.15 36.95
CA GLU A 250 4.52 0.82 36.44
C GLU A 250 4.99 0.43 35.04
N LEU A 251 5.20 -0.85 34.78
CA LEU A 251 5.50 -1.33 33.44
C LEU A 251 4.36 -1.01 32.45
N ILE A 252 3.10 -1.27 32.82
CA ILE A 252 1.95 -0.93 31.98
C ILE A 252 1.91 0.55 31.68
N LYS A 253 2.11 1.41 32.67
CA LYS A 253 2.12 2.87 32.49
C LYS A 253 3.23 3.33 31.51
N MET A 254 4.42 2.74 31.62
CA MET A 254 5.51 3.02 30.69
C MET A 254 5.16 2.57 29.26
N LEU A 255 4.63 1.33 29.10
CA LEU A 255 4.22 0.82 27.79
C LEU A 255 3.11 1.67 27.17
N GLN A 256 2.14 2.15 27.96
CA GLN A 256 1.10 3.08 27.51
C GLN A 256 1.69 4.41 27.02
N SER A 257 2.64 4.96 27.75
CA SER A 257 3.34 6.20 27.38
C SER A 257 4.11 6.05 26.07
N GLU A 258 4.91 4.96 25.94
CA GLU A 258 5.63 4.68 24.70
C GLU A 258 4.66 4.43 23.50
N ASN A 259 3.52 3.76 23.74
CA ASN A 259 2.55 3.48 22.70
C ASN A 259 1.74 4.71 22.27
N SER A 260 1.50 5.66 23.17
CA SER A 260 0.75 6.89 22.83
C SER A 260 1.37 7.67 21.67
N SER A 261 2.70 7.78 21.66
CA SER A 261 3.43 8.43 20.57
C SER A 261 3.30 7.68 19.23
N ARG A 262 3.23 6.34 19.27
CA ARG A 262 3.11 5.49 18.08
C ARG A 262 1.69 5.48 17.52
N LYS A 263 0.68 5.46 18.40
CA LYS A 263 -0.73 5.55 17.99
C LYS A 263 -1.07 6.84 17.24
N THR A 264 -0.36 7.92 17.54
CA THR A 264 -0.51 9.15 16.76
C THR A 264 0.01 9.00 15.33
N SER A 265 0.86 8.01 15.07
CA SER A 265 1.35 7.71 13.73
C SER A 265 0.61 6.56 13.03
N SER A 266 0.22 5.48 13.66
CA SER A 266 -0.63 4.41 13.09
C SER A 266 -1.22 3.51 14.18
N LYS A 267 -2.55 3.31 14.17
CA LYS A 267 -3.24 2.38 15.08
C LYS A 267 -2.94 0.91 14.75
N ASN A 268 -2.65 0.63 13.48
CA ASN A 268 -2.42 -0.71 12.94
C ASN A 268 -0.94 -0.97 12.62
N SER A 269 -0.01 -0.25 13.26
CA SER A 269 1.42 -0.58 13.14
C SER A 269 1.78 -1.81 13.98
N TYR A 270 2.79 -2.58 13.52
CA TYR A 270 3.24 -3.74 14.29
C TYR A 270 3.75 -3.34 15.69
N GLU A 271 4.38 -2.18 15.85
CA GLU A 271 4.85 -1.71 17.14
C GLU A 271 3.69 -1.35 18.07
N SER A 272 2.71 -0.58 17.60
CA SER A 272 1.55 -0.23 18.43
C SER A 272 0.82 -1.47 18.90
N SER A 273 0.58 -2.41 18.00
CA SER A 273 -0.06 -3.69 18.33
C SER A 273 0.76 -4.53 19.32
N LEU A 274 2.13 -4.52 19.20
CA LEU A 274 3.02 -5.20 20.15
C LEU A 274 2.86 -4.64 21.56
N TYR A 275 2.90 -3.33 21.71
CA TYR A 275 2.75 -2.67 23.03
C TYR A 275 1.38 -2.94 23.64
N GLU A 276 0.31 -2.89 22.85
CA GLU A 276 -1.03 -3.25 23.31
C GLU A 276 -1.15 -4.71 23.73
N GLY A 277 -0.57 -5.61 22.94
CA GLY A 277 -0.51 -7.01 23.26
C GLY A 277 0.23 -7.30 24.57
N MET A 278 1.36 -6.61 24.79
CA MET A 278 2.13 -6.72 26.02
C MET A 278 1.34 -6.16 27.23
N ILE A 279 0.70 -5.01 27.09
CA ILE A 279 -0.16 -4.42 28.14
C ILE A 279 -1.26 -5.41 28.54
N LYS A 280 -2.01 -5.94 27.55
CA LYS A 280 -3.08 -6.92 27.78
C LYS A 280 -2.57 -8.20 28.45
N PHE A 281 -1.40 -8.69 28.02
CA PHE A 281 -0.78 -9.88 28.59
C PHE A 281 -0.44 -9.67 30.08
N ILE A 282 0.18 -8.55 30.42
CA ILE A 282 0.56 -8.24 31.82
C ILE A 282 -0.71 -7.97 32.68
N ASP A 283 -1.69 -7.24 32.17
CA ASP A 283 -2.92 -6.92 32.87
C ASP A 283 -3.78 -8.15 33.17
N SER A 284 -3.70 -9.17 32.30
CA SER A 284 -4.34 -10.48 32.52
C SER A 284 -3.56 -11.42 33.49
N GLY A 285 -2.50 -10.92 34.13
CA GLY A 285 -1.68 -11.69 35.08
C GLY A 285 -0.53 -12.45 34.44
N GLY A 286 -0.22 -12.15 33.19
CA GLY A 286 0.95 -12.72 32.51
C GLY A 286 2.26 -12.29 33.16
N SER A 287 3.22 -13.23 33.28
CA SER A 287 4.56 -12.97 33.80
C SER A 287 5.57 -12.99 32.64
N ILE A 288 6.50 -12.05 32.66
CA ILE A 288 7.56 -11.89 31.66
C ILE A 288 8.92 -12.27 32.18
#